data_7026194d5d5124a7d873933d7f6d5e10
#
_entry.id   7026194d5d5124a7d873933d7f6d5e10
#
_cell.length_a   1.000
_cell.length_b   1.000
_cell.length_c   1.000
_cell.angle_alpha   90.00
_cell.angle_beta   90.00
_cell.angle_gamma   90.00
#
_symmetry.space_group_name_H-M   'P 1'
#
loop_
_entity.id
_entity.type
_entity.pdbx_description
1 polymer ?
#
loop_
_entity_poly.entity_id
_entity_poly.type
_entity_poly.pdbx_seq_one_letter_code
_entity_poly.pdbx_strand_id
1 'polypeptide(L)'
;MKKLKVYFNRWFSVAYHYMNAIRNNEDGIPFEIYATHSDPQHMALQASDVAEVEPRTSGVEYARYCADFCQRHGIDVFIPRWNMLDISKNLHLFDEIGTKVIVCRDTELLEQLMEKDLFYESIRQKDIVTIPDYAIASNAEQFKQAYEALTARGHKVCFKPCNAEGGMGFRIIDNERNPLEELFGHALNHISFEEAYRVLSSTESFPNLMVMELLEGYEYSIDCLADRNGKLLAAVPRRKAGGRLRLLEQHTKLLDVAHKVAEAYHIPYNYNIQVKYNGERPKLLEINPRMSXXXXMYPACPASIFLIWR
;
A
#
# COMPACT_ATOMS: atom_id res chain seq x y z
N MET A 1 -0.19 -32.59 -15.24
CA MET A 1 -0.93 -31.88 -14.17
C MET A 1 -1.80 -30.81 -14.79
N LYS A 2 -3.00 -30.55 -14.23
CA LYS A 2 -3.85 -29.42 -14.62
C LYS A 2 -3.11 -28.13 -14.33
N LYS A 3 -3.18 -27.15 -15.25
CA LYS A 3 -2.63 -25.81 -15.00
C LYS A 3 -3.51 -25.09 -13.98
N LEU A 4 -2.87 -24.40 -13.04
CA LEU A 4 -3.57 -23.50 -12.12
C LEU A 4 -3.76 -22.14 -12.79
N LYS A 5 -5.00 -21.67 -12.81
CA LYS A 5 -5.38 -20.40 -13.45
C LYS A 5 -5.36 -19.29 -12.42
N VAL A 6 -4.48 -18.30 -12.62
CA VAL A 6 -4.28 -17.18 -11.68
C VAL A 6 -4.64 -15.88 -12.37
N TYR A 7 -5.49 -15.08 -11.70
CA TYR A 7 -6.01 -13.83 -12.24
C TYR A 7 -5.47 -12.62 -11.47
N PHE A 8 -5.10 -11.57 -12.22
CA PHE A 8 -4.61 -10.26 -11.73
C PHE A 8 -5.47 -9.15 -12.32
N ASN A 9 -6.11 -8.32 -11.46
CA ASN A 9 -6.90 -7.17 -11.91
C ASN A 9 -6.11 -5.87 -11.73
N ARG A 10 -6.02 -5.05 -12.75
CA ARG A 10 -5.44 -3.69 -12.72
C ARG A 10 -4.19 -3.55 -11.83
N TRP A 11 -3.26 -4.48 -11.98
CA TRP A 11 -1.97 -4.43 -11.29
C TRP A 11 -1.06 -3.40 -11.95
N PHE A 12 0.00 -3.00 -11.22
CA PHE A 12 1.00 -2.03 -11.72
C PHE A 12 1.77 -2.59 -12.92
N SER A 13 2.47 -1.70 -13.64
CA SER A 13 3.30 -2.10 -14.79
C SER A 13 4.34 -3.16 -14.45
N VAL A 14 4.87 -3.17 -13.21
CA VAL A 14 5.86 -4.17 -12.77
C VAL A 14 5.26 -5.55 -12.48
N ALA A 15 3.94 -5.72 -12.59
CA ALA A 15 3.27 -7.00 -12.34
C ALA A 15 3.83 -8.13 -13.22
N TYR A 16 4.34 -7.80 -14.39
CA TYR A 16 4.93 -8.82 -15.28
C TYR A 16 6.05 -9.62 -14.61
N HIS A 17 6.78 -9.02 -13.67
CA HIS A 17 7.80 -9.75 -12.91
C HIS A 17 7.18 -10.84 -12.03
N TYR A 18 6.06 -10.55 -11.36
CA TYR A 18 5.33 -11.55 -10.56
C TYR A 18 4.78 -12.65 -11.44
N MET A 19 4.19 -12.29 -12.58
CA MET A 19 3.63 -13.26 -13.53
C MET A 19 4.72 -14.21 -14.04
N ASN A 20 5.88 -13.66 -14.40
CA ASN A 20 7.01 -14.47 -14.87
C ASN A 20 7.60 -15.32 -13.75
N ALA A 21 7.66 -14.80 -12.51
CA ALA A 21 8.15 -15.57 -11.36
C ALA A 21 7.23 -16.76 -11.05
N ILE A 22 5.90 -16.55 -11.15
CA ILE A 22 4.91 -17.63 -10.99
C ILE A 22 5.10 -18.68 -12.09
N ARG A 23 5.25 -18.24 -13.35
CA ARG A 23 5.46 -19.17 -14.49
C ARG A 23 6.71 -20.03 -14.32
N ASN A 24 7.79 -19.41 -13.84
CA ASN A 24 9.12 -20.03 -13.74
C ASN A 24 9.40 -20.52 -12.31
N ASN A 25 8.36 -20.96 -11.59
CA ASN A 25 8.51 -21.40 -10.21
C ASN A 25 9.34 -22.68 -10.09
N GLU A 26 10.09 -22.80 -9.00
CA GLU A 26 11.02 -23.93 -8.77
C GLU A 26 10.29 -25.25 -8.48
N ASP A 27 9.02 -25.18 -8.06
CA ASP A 27 8.20 -26.37 -7.77
C ASP A 27 7.69 -27.05 -9.04
N GLY A 28 7.89 -26.46 -10.22
CA GLY A 28 7.45 -27.01 -11.50
C GLY A 28 5.93 -27.07 -11.67
N ILE A 29 5.19 -26.27 -10.91
CA ILE A 29 3.72 -26.24 -11.01
C ILE A 29 3.34 -25.41 -12.24
N PRO A 30 2.56 -25.99 -13.16
CA PRO A 30 2.17 -25.24 -14.37
C PRO A 30 1.08 -24.22 -14.08
N PHE A 31 1.27 -22.97 -14.52
CA PHE A 31 0.33 -21.87 -14.36
C PHE A 31 -0.15 -21.34 -15.70
N GLU A 32 -1.36 -20.81 -15.70
CA GLU A 32 -1.91 -20.00 -16.77
C GLU A 32 -2.33 -18.66 -16.16
N ILE A 33 -1.78 -17.56 -16.68
CA ILE A 33 -1.90 -16.24 -16.09
C ILE A 33 -2.96 -15.42 -16.85
N TYR A 34 -3.92 -14.89 -16.12
CA TYR A 34 -5.01 -14.05 -16.62
C TYR A 34 -4.82 -12.64 -16.09
N ALA A 35 -5.09 -11.64 -16.91
CA ALA A 35 -5.00 -10.25 -16.45
C ALA A 35 -6.08 -9.37 -17.07
N THR A 36 -6.57 -8.40 -16.28
CA THR A 36 -7.42 -7.32 -16.80
C THR A 36 -6.81 -5.98 -16.43
N HIS A 37 -7.04 -4.98 -17.28
CA HIS A 37 -6.61 -3.60 -17.02
C HIS A 37 -7.45 -2.64 -17.84
N SER A 38 -7.72 -1.43 -17.30
CA SER A 38 -8.51 -0.41 -18.01
C SER A 38 -7.73 0.28 -19.14
N ASP A 39 -6.40 0.17 -19.14
CA ASP A 39 -5.54 0.65 -20.24
C ASP A 39 -5.19 -0.55 -21.13
N PRO A 40 -5.64 -0.57 -22.39
CA PRO A 40 -5.40 -1.72 -23.27
C PRO A 40 -3.92 -1.93 -23.64
N GLN A 41 -3.05 -0.95 -23.41
CA GLN A 41 -1.62 -1.06 -23.71
C GLN A 41 -0.79 -1.41 -22.46
N HIS A 42 -1.44 -1.70 -21.33
CA HIS A 42 -0.73 -1.93 -20.08
C HIS A 42 0.11 -3.21 -20.12
N MET A 43 1.32 -3.13 -19.54
CA MET A 43 2.30 -4.23 -19.55
C MET A 43 1.78 -5.53 -18.93
N ALA A 44 0.89 -5.44 -17.94
CA ALA A 44 0.30 -6.63 -17.31
C ALA A 44 -0.50 -7.46 -18.32
N LEU A 45 -1.21 -6.80 -19.27
CA LEU A 45 -1.97 -7.50 -20.31
C LEU A 45 -1.02 -8.23 -21.28
N GLN A 46 0.10 -7.59 -21.62
CA GLN A 46 1.08 -8.18 -22.53
C GLN A 46 1.81 -9.38 -21.92
N ALA A 47 1.94 -9.41 -20.59
CA ALA A 47 2.65 -10.47 -19.87
C ALA A 47 1.75 -11.65 -19.50
N SER A 48 0.44 -11.54 -19.66
CA SER A 48 -0.52 -12.61 -19.34
C SER A 48 -0.74 -13.53 -20.54
N ASP A 49 -1.25 -14.74 -20.24
CA ASP A 49 -1.62 -15.71 -21.28
C ASP A 49 -2.99 -15.37 -21.87
N VAL A 50 -3.87 -14.80 -21.03
CA VAL A 50 -5.20 -14.34 -21.44
C VAL A 50 -5.40 -12.93 -20.85
N ALA A 51 -5.81 -12.00 -21.71
CA ALA A 51 -5.95 -10.58 -21.35
C ALA A 51 -7.30 -10.02 -21.80
N GLU A 52 -7.93 -9.21 -20.95
CA GLU A 52 -9.12 -8.45 -21.32
C GLU A 52 -9.02 -7.01 -20.83
N VAL A 53 -9.59 -6.09 -21.60
CA VAL A 53 -9.73 -4.69 -21.16
C VAL A 53 -10.95 -4.62 -20.25
N GLU A 54 -10.74 -4.20 -19.01
CA GLU A 54 -11.81 -4.14 -18.00
C GLU A 54 -12.58 -2.81 -18.07
N PRO A 55 -13.86 -2.82 -17.65
CA PRO A 55 -14.64 -1.59 -17.61
C PRO A 55 -14.16 -0.63 -16.53
N ARG A 56 -14.51 0.64 -16.67
CA ARG A 56 -14.20 1.68 -15.68
C ARG A 56 -15.35 1.79 -14.67
N THR A 57 -15.57 0.72 -13.90
CA THR A 57 -16.58 0.66 -12.85
C THR A 57 -15.90 0.54 -11.47
N SER A 58 -16.69 0.61 -10.41
CA SER A 58 -16.24 0.51 -9.02
C SER A 58 -17.32 -0.14 -8.16
N GLY A 59 -17.05 -0.34 -6.88
CA GLY A 59 -18.04 -0.90 -5.97
C GLY A 59 -18.44 -2.32 -6.31
N VAL A 60 -19.69 -2.65 -6.00
CA VAL A 60 -20.25 -4.00 -6.23
C VAL A 60 -20.25 -4.38 -7.74
N GLU A 61 -20.42 -3.41 -8.63
CA GLU A 61 -20.39 -3.67 -10.07
C GLU A 61 -19.03 -4.18 -10.52
N TYR A 62 -17.96 -3.61 -9.96
CA TYR A 62 -16.61 -4.07 -10.26
C TYR A 62 -16.36 -5.47 -9.70
N ALA A 63 -16.82 -5.74 -8.46
CA ALA A 63 -16.70 -7.08 -7.86
C ALA A 63 -17.45 -8.13 -8.73
N ARG A 64 -18.64 -7.80 -9.21
CA ARG A 64 -19.41 -8.66 -10.13
C ARG A 64 -18.66 -8.91 -11.44
N TYR A 65 -18.10 -7.86 -12.04
CA TYR A 65 -17.29 -8.01 -13.26
C TYR A 65 -16.13 -9.01 -13.02
N CYS A 66 -15.42 -8.86 -11.90
CA CYS A 66 -14.29 -9.76 -11.58
C CYS A 66 -14.79 -11.20 -11.35
N ALA A 67 -15.93 -11.38 -10.68
CA ALA A 67 -16.50 -12.72 -10.45
C ALA A 67 -16.96 -13.37 -11.78
N ASP A 68 -17.64 -12.60 -12.65
CA ASP A 68 -18.03 -13.07 -13.99
C ASP A 68 -16.80 -13.47 -14.82
N PHE A 69 -15.74 -12.67 -14.75
CA PHE A 69 -14.46 -13.01 -15.40
C PHE A 69 -13.92 -14.34 -14.87
N CYS A 70 -13.89 -14.48 -13.53
CA CYS A 70 -13.43 -15.72 -12.89
C CYS A 70 -14.26 -16.92 -13.33
N GLN A 71 -15.58 -16.77 -13.38
CA GLN A 71 -16.49 -17.85 -13.79
C GLN A 71 -16.28 -18.25 -15.25
N ARG A 72 -16.25 -17.27 -16.17
CA ARG A 72 -16.08 -17.51 -17.61
C ARG A 72 -14.80 -18.27 -17.94
N HIS A 73 -13.74 -17.95 -17.21
CA HIS A 73 -12.42 -18.53 -17.47
C HIS A 73 -12.06 -19.69 -16.53
N GLY A 74 -12.89 -19.98 -15.52
CA GLY A 74 -12.63 -21.03 -14.53
C GLY A 74 -11.36 -20.77 -13.73
N ILE A 75 -11.26 -19.55 -13.17
CA ILE A 75 -10.08 -19.09 -12.41
C ILE A 75 -10.01 -19.84 -11.08
N ASP A 76 -8.84 -20.43 -10.80
CA ASP A 76 -8.61 -21.11 -9.51
C ASP A 76 -8.25 -20.11 -8.40
N VAL A 77 -7.40 -19.09 -8.71
CA VAL A 77 -6.92 -18.11 -7.71
C VAL A 77 -7.00 -16.69 -8.29
N PHE A 78 -7.61 -15.78 -7.56
CA PHE A 78 -7.68 -14.36 -7.89
C PHE A 78 -6.83 -13.56 -6.90
N ILE A 79 -5.90 -12.74 -7.39
CA ILE A 79 -5.02 -11.89 -6.59
C ILE A 79 -5.37 -10.44 -6.90
N PRO A 80 -6.30 -9.83 -6.16
CA PRO A 80 -6.74 -8.48 -6.45
C PRO A 80 -5.73 -7.42 -6.05
N ARG A 81 -5.73 -6.30 -6.78
CA ARG A 81 -4.98 -5.09 -6.45
C ARG A 81 -5.87 -3.86 -6.46
N TRP A 82 -6.82 -3.80 -7.37
CA TRP A 82 -7.74 -2.67 -7.52
C TRP A 82 -9.07 -3.00 -6.85
N ASN A 83 -9.65 -2.03 -6.15
CA ASN A 83 -10.94 -2.16 -5.45
C ASN A 83 -10.98 -3.35 -4.47
N MET A 84 -9.88 -3.55 -3.73
CA MET A 84 -9.74 -4.70 -2.83
C MET A 84 -10.84 -4.74 -1.76
N LEU A 85 -11.24 -3.58 -1.23
CA LEU A 85 -12.30 -3.50 -0.21
C LEU A 85 -13.65 -3.94 -0.79
N ASP A 86 -13.98 -3.47 -2.01
CA ASP A 86 -15.23 -3.87 -2.68
C ASP A 86 -15.23 -5.37 -2.97
N ILE A 87 -14.10 -5.92 -3.41
CA ILE A 87 -13.93 -7.35 -3.65
C ILE A 87 -14.11 -8.11 -2.32
N SER A 88 -13.47 -7.64 -1.24
CA SER A 88 -13.57 -8.26 0.08
C SER A 88 -15.01 -8.25 0.60
N LYS A 89 -15.75 -7.16 0.42
CA LYS A 89 -17.16 -7.05 0.81
C LYS A 89 -18.08 -7.98 0.01
N ASN A 90 -17.62 -8.48 -1.14
CA ASN A 90 -18.42 -9.31 -2.05
C ASN A 90 -17.78 -10.70 -2.31
N LEU A 91 -17.06 -11.25 -1.34
CA LEU A 91 -16.37 -12.55 -1.49
C LEU A 91 -17.32 -13.71 -1.76
N HIS A 92 -18.58 -13.62 -1.33
CA HIS A 92 -19.58 -14.66 -1.61
C HIS A 92 -19.70 -14.95 -3.12
N LEU A 93 -19.56 -13.92 -3.98
CA LEU A 93 -19.60 -14.10 -5.44
C LEU A 93 -18.51 -15.04 -5.95
N PHE A 94 -17.35 -15.01 -5.31
CA PHE A 94 -16.20 -15.85 -5.69
C PHE A 94 -16.27 -17.23 -5.03
N ASP A 95 -16.74 -17.28 -3.78
CA ASP A 95 -16.90 -18.54 -3.04
C ASP A 95 -17.90 -19.44 -3.75
N GLU A 96 -19.01 -18.88 -4.31
CA GLU A 96 -20.03 -19.62 -5.04
C GLU A 96 -19.49 -20.31 -6.29
N ILE A 97 -18.49 -19.73 -6.93
CA ILE A 97 -17.88 -20.30 -8.16
C ILE A 97 -16.58 -21.06 -7.87
N GLY A 98 -16.17 -21.14 -6.59
CA GLY A 98 -14.98 -21.89 -6.17
C GLY A 98 -13.64 -21.19 -6.39
N THR A 99 -13.65 -19.90 -6.76
CA THR A 99 -12.41 -19.11 -6.94
C THR A 99 -11.86 -18.67 -5.59
N LYS A 100 -10.59 -18.97 -5.31
CA LYS A 100 -9.92 -18.50 -4.09
C LYS A 100 -9.41 -17.07 -4.28
N VAL A 101 -9.84 -16.15 -3.43
CA VAL A 101 -9.41 -14.74 -3.52
C VAL A 101 -8.36 -14.46 -2.43
N ILE A 102 -7.20 -13.94 -2.84
CA ILE A 102 -6.08 -13.61 -1.94
C ILE A 102 -6.27 -12.17 -1.46
N VAL A 103 -7.17 -12.00 -0.50
CA VAL A 103 -7.51 -10.69 0.09
C VAL A 103 -7.95 -10.90 1.55
N CYS A 104 -7.72 -9.92 2.38
CA CYS A 104 -8.20 -9.93 3.76
C CYS A 104 -9.74 -10.00 3.75
N ARG A 105 -10.30 -11.02 4.43
CA ARG A 105 -11.76 -11.23 4.53
C ARG A 105 -12.40 -10.32 5.59
N ASP A 106 -11.61 -9.86 6.54
CA ASP A 106 -12.07 -8.91 7.57
C ASP A 106 -12.10 -7.52 6.93
N THR A 107 -13.29 -7.09 6.54
CA THR A 107 -13.48 -5.81 5.82
C THR A 107 -13.25 -4.60 6.72
N GLU A 108 -13.52 -4.73 8.03
CA GLU A 108 -13.26 -3.66 9.00
C GLU A 108 -11.76 -3.44 9.15
N LEU A 109 -11.00 -4.53 9.31
CA LEU A 109 -9.55 -4.47 9.36
C LEU A 109 -8.98 -3.89 8.04
N LEU A 110 -9.48 -4.37 6.90
CA LEU A 110 -8.99 -3.92 5.59
C LEU A 110 -9.21 -2.40 5.42
N GLU A 111 -10.39 -1.91 5.74
CA GLU A 111 -10.74 -0.49 5.69
C GLU A 111 -9.86 0.32 6.65
N GLN A 112 -9.70 -0.16 7.88
CA GLN A 112 -8.84 0.48 8.88
C GLN A 112 -7.39 0.63 8.38
N LEU A 113 -6.84 -0.39 7.73
CA LEU A 113 -5.47 -0.34 7.21
C LEU A 113 -5.31 0.57 5.97
N MET A 114 -6.40 0.74 5.20
CA MET A 114 -6.38 1.54 3.96
C MET A 114 -6.60 3.03 4.22
N GLU A 115 -7.30 3.40 5.29
CA GLU A 115 -7.58 4.79 5.65
C GLU A 115 -6.59 5.26 6.73
N LYS A 116 -5.76 6.26 6.39
CA LYS A 116 -4.62 6.65 7.25
C LYS A 116 -5.03 7.17 8.63
N ASP A 117 -6.14 7.90 8.71
CA ASP A 117 -6.63 8.43 9.99
C ASP A 117 -7.12 7.28 10.89
N LEU A 118 -7.88 6.34 10.35
CA LEU A 118 -8.32 5.14 11.08
C LEU A 118 -7.13 4.28 11.51
N PHE A 119 -6.17 4.10 10.62
CA PHE A 119 -4.95 3.32 10.89
C PHE A 119 -4.15 3.93 12.04
N TYR A 120 -3.87 5.25 11.98
CA TYR A 120 -3.07 5.92 13.01
C TYR A 120 -3.77 5.90 14.36
N GLU A 121 -5.09 6.08 14.37
CA GLU A 121 -5.88 5.99 15.61
C GLU A 121 -5.79 4.57 16.21
N SER A 122 -5.90 3.55 15.39
CA SER A 122 -5.78 2.15 15.81
C SER A 122 -4.41 1.84 16.41
N ILE A 123 -3.33 2.28 15.75
CA ILE A 123 -1.95 2.07 16.25
C ILE A 123 -1.76 2.79 17.59
N ARG A 124 -2.28 4.01 17.72
CA ARG A 124 -2.20 4.80 18.95
C ARG A 124 -2.89 4.10 20.11
N GLN A 125 -4.08 3.54 19.85
CA GLN A 125 -4.85 2.80 20.89
C GLN A 125 -4.14 1.51 21.29
N LYS A 126 -3.54 0.79 20.35
CA LYS A 126 -2.84 -0.49 20.62
C LYS A 126 -1.45 -0.26 21.24
N ASP A 127 -0.83 0.88 21.03
CA ASP A 127 0.48 1.29 21.56
C ASP A 127 1.59 0.24 21.33
N ILE A 128 1.55 -0.41 20.16
CA ILE A 128 2.48 -1.51 19.84
C ILE A 128 3.78 -1.04 19.18
N VAL A 129 3.71 0.06 18.42
CA VAL A 129 4.86 0.63 17.70
C VAL A 129 4.73 2.15 17.68
N THR A 130 5.87 2.83 17.63
CA THR A 130 5.91 4.30 17.56
C THR A 130 5.42 4.78 16.20
N ILE A 131 4.58 5.81 16.19
CA ILE A 131 4.13 6.52 15.00
C ILE A 131 4.60 7.98 15.04
N PRO A 132 4.60 8.69 13.91
CA PRO A 132 4.87 10.13 13.92
C PRO A 132 3.85 10.89 14.75
N ASP A 133 4.26 11.99 15.37
CA ASP A 133 3.32 12.96 15.94
C ASP A 133 2.47 13.55 14.80
N TYR A 134 1.15 13.59 14.99
CA TYR A 134 0.24 14.05 13.94
C TYR A 134 -1.03 14.66 14.51
N ALA A 135 -1.74 15.37 13.65
CA ALA A 135 -3.13 15.81 13.86
C ALA A 135 -3.88 15.75 12.53
N ILE A 136 -5.18 15.58 12.60
CA ILE A 136 -6.05 15.58 11.41
C ILE A 136 -6.69 16.97 11.31
N ALA A 137 -6.71 17.52 10.10
CA ALA A 137 -7.32 18.82 9.82
C ALA A 137 -8.28 18.69 8.62
N SER A 138 -9.48 19.23 8.76
CA SER A 138 -10.49 19.31 7.69
C SER A 138 -10.88 20.75 7.34
N ASN A 139 -10.23 21.73 8.01
CA ASN A 139 -10.38 23.15 7.69
C ASN A 139 -9.08 23.89 8.03
N ALA A 140 -8.96 25.14 7.55
CA ALA A 140 -7.73 25.90 7.67
C ALA A 140 -7.32 26.17 9.12
N GLU A 141 -8.28 26.41 10.00
CA GLU A 141 -7.99 26.70 11.40
C GLU A 141 -7.39 25.48 12.12
N GLN A 142 -7.95 24.29 11.88
CA GLN A 142 -7.39 23.03 12.40
C GLN A 142 -5.98 22.78 11.84
N PHE A 143 -5.75 23.09 10.56
CA PHE A 143 -4.42 22.96 9.93
C PHE A 143 -3.42 23.87 10.64
N LYS A 144 -3.80 25.14 10.90
CA LYS A 144 -2.95 26.10 11.62
C LYS A 144 -2.62 25.60 13.03
N GLN A 145 -3.63 25.16 13.79
CA GLN A 145 -3.45 24.64 15.15
C GLN A 145 -2.51 23.43 15.16
N ALA A 146 -2.68 22.52 14.21
CA ALA A 146 -1.81 21.32 14.05
C ALA A 146 -0.36 21.75 13.79
N TYR A 147 -0.15 22.68 12.86
CA TYR A 147 1.17 23.20 12.51
C TYR A 147 1.84 23.84 13.74
N GLU A 148 1.11 24.74 14.44
CA GLU A 148 1.64 25.42 15.62
C GLU A 148 2.00 24.42 16.74
N ALA A 149 1.14 23.44 16.99
CA ALA A 149 1.36 22.43 18.02
C ALA A 149 2.60 21.57 17.72
N LEU A 150 2.81 21.18 16.46
CA LEU A 150 3.95 20.37 16.06
C LEU A 150 5.26 21.17 16.08
N THR A 151 5.22 22.41 15.59
CA THR A 151 6.41 23.30 15.62
C THR A 151 6.82 23.68 17.04
N ALA A 152 5.84 23.86 17.93
CA ALA A 152 6.13 24.13 19.36
C ALA A 152 6.85 22.94 20.02
N ARG A 153 6.72 21.73 19.51
CA ARG A 153 7.47 20.55 19.96
C ARG A 153 8.84 20.41 19.27
N GLY A 154 9.19 21.35 18.40
CA GLY A 154 10.46 21.35 17.68
C GLY A 154 10.47 20.53 16.40
N HIS A 155 9.30 20.10 15.91
CA HIS A 155 9.23 19.31 14.68
C HIS A 155 9.22 20.19 13.43
N LYS A 156 9.93 19.75 12.39
CA LYS A 156 9.62 20.16 11.03
C LYS A 156 8.29 19.47 10.65
N VAL A 157 7.47 20.14 9.86
CA VAL A 157 6.10 19.69 9.60
C VAL A 157 5.92 19.36 8.11
N CYS A 158 5.17 18.31 7.85
CA CYS A 158 4.69 17.96 6.51
C CYS A 158 3.19 17.61 6.60
N PHE A 159 2.53 17.53 5.46
CA PHE A 159 1.14 17.10 5.42
C PHE A 159 0.83 16.30 4.15
N LYS A 160 -0.24 15.51 4.22
CA LYS A 160 -0.72 14.71 3.08
C LYS A 160 -2.22 14.43 3.24
N PRO A 161 -2.96 14.23 2.14
CA PRO A 161 -4.34 13.76 2.26
C PRO A 161 -4.40 12.37 2.90
N CYS A 162 -5.41 12.12 3.73
CA CYS A 162 -5.55 10.82 4.41
C CYS A 162 -5.82 9.68 3.41
N ASN A 163 -6.59 9.95 2.36
CA ASN A 163 -7.05 8.95 1.40
C ASN A 163 -6.22 8.86 0.11
N ALA A 164 -5.04 9.51 0.05
CA ALA A 164 -4.22 9.51 -1.18
C ALA A 164 -3.16 8.40 -1.13
N GLU A 165 -2.93 7.75 -2.28
CA GLU A 165 -1.89 6.73 -2.47
C GLU A 165 -0.64 7.32 -3.14
N GLY A 166 0.49 6.62 -3.00
CA GLY A 166 1.71 6.91 -3.75
C GLY A 166 2.35 8.26 -3.50
N GLY A 167 2.05 8.89 -2.36
CA GLY A 167 2.62 10.19 -2.01
C GLY A 167 1.93 11.37 -2.70
N MET A 168 0.80 11.16 -3.35
CA MET A 168 0.03 12.27 -3.94
C MET A 168 -0.37 13.26 -2.86
N GLY A 169 -0.19 14.56 -3.16
CA GLY A 169 -0.55 15.64 -2.24
C GLY A 169 0.41 15.82 -1.07
N PHE A 170 1.46 15.01 -0.94
CA PHE A 170 2.46 15.19 0.13
C PHE A 170 3.20 16.52 -0.06
N ARG A 171 3.24 17.31 1.01
CA ARG A 171 3.96 18.60 1.03
C ARG A 171 4.76 18.75 2.32
N ILE A 172 5.95 19.32 2.21
CA ILE A 172 6.80 19.69 3.33
C ILE A 172 6.62 21.19 3.55
N ILE A 173 6.34 21.60 4.79
CA ILE A 173 6.26 23.03 5.12
C ILE A 173 7.67 23.57 5.28
N ASP A 174 8.05 24.49 4.42
CA ASP A 174 9.36 25.10 4.36
C ASP A 174 9.20 26.61 4.16
N ASN A 175 9.33 27.37 5.24
CA ASN A 175 9.16 28.80 5.19
C ASN A 175 10.41 29.55 4.66
N GLU A 176 11.52 28.81 4.48
CA GLU A 176 12.77 29.36 3.92
C GLU A 176 12.94 29.04 2.44
N ARG A 177 11.94 28.34 1.83
CA ARG A 177 12.00 27.98 0.42
C ARG A 177 12.19 29.20 -0.49
N ASN A 178 12.88 29.01 -1.58
CA ASN A 178 13.10 30.05 -2.59
C ASN A 178 12.28 29.70 -3.86
N PRO A 179 11.10 30.30 -4.02
CA PRO A 179 10.26 30.02 -5.20
C PRO A 179 10.92 30.33 -6.54
N LEU A 180 11.83 31.31 -6.56
CA LEU A 180 12.56 31.65 -7.78
C LEU A 180 13.52 30.51 -8.20
N GLU A 181 14.22 29.93 -7.24
CA GLU A 181 15.09 28.77 -7.53
C GLU A 181 14.29 27.55 -7.98
N GLU A 182 13.11 27.33 -7.40
CA GLU A 182 12.21 26.26 -7.82
C GLU A 182 11.69 26.43 -9.24
N LEU A 183 11.48 27.68 -9.66
CA LEU A 183 11.01 27.99 -11.01
C LEU A 183 12.05 27.60 -12.08
N PHE A 184 13.33 27.68 -11.74
CA PHE A 184 14.43 27.36 -12.67
C PHE A 184 15.06 25.98 -12.40
N GLY A 185 14.57 25.27 -11.37
CA GLY A 185 15.08 23.96 -11.00
C GLY A 185 14.03 22.86 -11.10
N HIS A 186 14.21 21.82 -10.31
CA HIS A 186 13.22 20.75 -10.21
C HIS A 186 12.12 21.15 -9.23
N ALA A 187 10.88 20.88 -9.60
CA ALA A 187 9.74 21.11 -8.70
C ALA A 187 9.90 20.25 -7.42
N LEU A 188 9.83 20.90 -6.28
CA LEU A 188 9.93 20.26 -4.99
C LEU A 188 8.53 20.11 -4.36
N ASN A 189 8.41 19.20 -3.43
CA ASN A 189 7.17 19.04 -2.64
C ASN A 189 7.16 19.99 -1.43
N HIS A 190 7.69 21.20 -1.60
CA HIS A 190 7.78 22.22 -0.55
C HIS A 190 6.73 23.30 -0.74
N ILE A 191 6.22 23.83 0.35
CA ILE A 191 5.26 24.92 0.35
C ILE A 191 5.47 25.72 1.65
N SER A 192 5.34 27.05 1.61
CA SER A 192 5.39 27.83 2.85
C SER A 192 4.09 27.64 3.64
N PHE A 193 4.16 27.83 4.96
CA PHE A 193 2.95 27.78 5.78
C PHE A 193 1.92 28.80 5.28
N GLU A 194 2.35 30.03 5.00
CA GLU A 194 1.46 31.10 4.55
C GLU A 194 0.73 30.71 3.26
N GLU A 195 1.45 30.18 2.28
CA GLU A 195 0.86 29.74 1.01
C GLU A 195 -0.14 28.59 1.22
N ALA A 196 0.25 27.57 2.00
CA ALA A 196 -0.63 26.43 2.30
C ALA A 196 -1.91 26.93 3.01
N TYR A 197 -1.76 27.76 4.05
CA TYR A 197 -2.87 28.29 4.82
C TYR A 197 -3.81 29.12 3.93
N ARG A 198 -3.25 30.00 3.07
CA ARG A 198 -4.03 30.83 2.13
C ARG A 198 -4.87 29.95 1.19
N VAL A 199 -4.26 28.89 0.64
CA VAL A 199 -4.99 27.98 -0.26
C VAL A 199 -6.09 27.25 0.51
N LEU A 200 -5.78 26.71 1.68
CA LEU A 200 -6.75 25.94 2.49
C LEU A 200 -7.89 26.85 3.01
N SER A 201 -7.62 28.14 3.21
CA SER A 201 -8.64 29.12 3.64
C SER A 201 -9.59 29.54 2.52
N SER A 202 -9.36 29.10 1.27
CA SER A 202 -10.27 29.43 0.16
C SER A 202 -11.57 28.62 0.18
N THR A 203 -11.69 27.67 1.12
CA THR A 203 -12.89 26.85 1.30
C THR A 203 -13.18 26.67 2.80
N GLU A 204 -14.44 26.46 3.15
CA GLU A 204 -14.83 26.22 4.55
C GLU A 204 -14.30 24.88 5.07
N SER A 205 -14.22 23.87 4.21
CA SER A 205 -13.74 22.54 4.58
C SER A 205 -13.12 21.84 3.38
N PHE A 206 -12.30 20.82 3.68
CA PHE A 206 -11.65 20.00 2.67
C PHE A 206 -11.52 18.55 3.21
N PRO A 207 -11.25 17.57 2.34
CA PRO A 207 -11.02 16.19 2.80
C PRO A 207 -9.87 16.11 3.80
N ASN A 208 -9.97 15.21 4.76
CA ASN A 208 -9.01 15.08 5.86
C ASN A 208 -7.56 15.13 5.38
N LEU A 209 -6.80 16.06 5.95
CA LEU A 209 -5.35 16.16 5.82
C LEU A 209 -4.70 15.64 7.11
N MET A 210 -3.71 14.79 6.97
CA MET A 210 -2.83 14.41 8.07
C MET A 210 -1.66 15.39 8.09
N VAL A 211 -1.60 16.23 9.14
CA VAL A 211 -0.50 17.16 9.40
C VAL A 211 0.41 16.46 10.41
N MET A 212 1.70 16.30 10.10
CA MET A 212 2.55 15.42 10.89
C MET A 212 3.99 15.89 10.91
N GLU A 213 4.77 15.37 11.88
CA GLU A 213 6.21 15.63 11.92
C GLU A 213 6.88 15.08 10.66
N LEU A 214 7.84 15.83 10.14
CA LEU A 214 8.65 15.39 9.01
C LEU A 214 9.75 14.44 9.51
N LEU A 215 9.75 13.22 8.99
CA LEU A 215 10.80 12.24 9.29
C LEU A 215 11.90 12.37 8.22
N GLU A 216 13.14 12.55 8.64
CA GLU A 216 14.26 12.81 7.71
C GLU A 216 15.22 11.63 7.55
N GLY A 217 15.10 10.59 8.37
CA GLY A 217 15.98 9.43 8.33
C GLY A 217 15.67 8.42 7.22
N TYR A 218 16.33 7.29 7.27
CA TYR A 218 16.15 6.23 6.28
C TYR A 218 14.71 5.69 6.30
N GLU A 219 14.21 5.42 5.09
CA GLU A 219 12.90 4.82 4.90
C GLU A 219 13.05 3.35 4.52
N TYR A 220 12.25 2.51 5.17
CA TYR A 220 12.22 1.07 4.96
C TYR A 220 10.82 0.62 4.57
N SER A 221 10.78 -0.42 3.76
CA SER A 221 9.59 -1.25 3.57
C SER A 221 9.93 -2.62 4.17
N ILE A 222 9.01 -3.19 4.94
CA ILE A 222 9.12 -4.57 5.42
C ILE A 222 8.07 -5.37 4.65
N ASP A 223 8.52 -6.21 3.75
CA ASP A 223 7.61 -7.08 3.00
C ASP A 223 7.32 -8.31 3.87
N CYS A 224 6.06 -8.50 4.19
CA CYS A 224 5.58 -9.55 5.10
C CYS A 224 4.77 -10.58 4.34
N LEU A 225 4.95 -11.86 4.72
CA LEU A 225 4.14 -12.98 4.28
C LEU A 225 3.52 -13.61 5.52
N ALA A 226 2.23 -13.79 5.52
CA ALA A 226 1.50 -14.49 6.58
C ALA A 226 0.63 -15.59 5.99
N ASP A 227 0.21 -16.52 6.84
CA ASP A 227 -0.77 -17.53 6.44
C ASP A 227 -2.18 -16.92 6.37
N ARG A 228 -3.17 -17.74 6.03
CA ARG A 228 -4.57 -17.28 5.91
C ARG A 228 -5.17 -16.76 7.22
N ASN A 229 -4.56 -17.09 8.36
CA ASN A 229 -5.01 -16.66 9.69
C ASN A 229 -4.20 -15.47 10.22
N GLY A 230 -3.28 -14.92 9.40
CA GLY A 230 -2.46 -13.77 9.77
C GLY A 230 -1.22 -14.10 10.59
N LYS A 231 -0.86 -15.40 10.73
CA LYS A 231 0.38 -15.79 11.40
C LYS A 231 1.57 -15.47 10.48
N LEU A 232 2.48 -14.64 10.96
CA LEU A 232 3.66 -14.21 10.18
C LEU A 232 4.56 -15.41 9.87
N LEU A 233 4.88 -15.61 8.60
CA LEU A 233 5.76 -16.67 8.10
C LEU A 233 7.13 -16.12 7.72
N ALA A 234 7.17 -14.89 7.17
CA ALA A 234 8.43 -14.25 6.77
C ALA A 234 8.28 -12.73 6.79
N ALA A 235 9.37 -12.04 7.07
CA ALA A 235 9.45 -10.58 6.99
C ALA A 235 10.83 -10.18 6.46
N VAL A 236 10.85 -9.31 5.45
CA VAL A 236 12.10 -8.91 4.76
C VAL A 236 12.19 -7.37 4.76
N PRO A 237 13.03 -6.79 5.62
CA PRO A 237 13.26 -5.35 5.59
C PRO A 237 14.07 -4.92 4.36
N ARG A 238 13.65 -3.84 3.73
CA ARG A 238 14.22 -3.29 2.50
C ARG A 238 14.38 -1.78 2.65
N ARG A 239 15.63 -1.27 2.66
CA ARG A 239 15.91 0.18 2.76
C ARG A 239 15.80 0.84 1.39
N LYS A 240 15.16 2.00 1.33
CA LYS A 240 15.20 2.86 0.14
C LYS A 240 16.55 3.57 0.10
N ALA A 241 17.32 3.36 -0.96
CA ALA A 241 18.69 3.88 -1.09
C ALA A 241 18.85 4.86 -2.26
N GLY A 242 17.78 5.53 -2.63
CA GLY A 242 17.75 6.50 -3.73
C GLY A 242 17.24 5.89 -5.03
N GLY A 243 16.42 6.64 -5.75
CA GLY A 243 15.83 6.18 -6.99
C GLY A 243 15.12 4.85 -6.82
N ARG A 244 15.47 3.87 -7.67
CA ARG A 244 14.87 2.52 -7.62
C ARG A 244 15.71 1.52 -6.81
N LEU A 245 16.88 1.94 -6.27
CA LEU A 245 17.74 1.04 -5.50
C LEU A 245 17.11 0.68 -4.16
N ARG A 246 17.08 -0.62 -3.86
CA ARG A 246 16.60 -1.17 -2.60
C ARG A 246 17.66 -2.10 -2.04
N LEU A 247 18.02 -1.89 -0.77
CA LEU A 247 19.02 -2.73 -0.08
C LEU A 247 18.29 -3.63 0.90
N LEU A 248 18.55 -4.92 0.79
CA LEU A 248 18.04 -5.91 1.75
C LEU A 248 18.93 -5.86 2.98
N GLU A 249 18.34 -5.70 4.14
CA GLU A 249 19.09 -5.61 5.39
C GLU A 249 18.42 -6.46 6.46
N GLN A 250 19.22 -7.26 7.17
CA GLN A 250 18.78 -7.84 8.42
C GLN A 250 18.76 -6.72 9.48
N HIS A 251 17.60 -6.46 10.05
CA HIS A 251 17.42 -5.32 10.94
C HIS A 251 16.47 -5.70 12.09
N THR A 252 17.04 -6.02 13.24
CA THR A 252 16.31 -6.57 14.39
C THR A 252 15.12 -5.69 14.82
N LYS A 253 15.33 -4.36 14.93
CA LYS A 253 14.24 -3.44 15.31
C LYS A 253 13.08 -3.47 14.33
N LEU A 254 13.35 -3.66 13.03
CA LEU A 254 12.30 -3.70 12.01
C LEU A 254 11.58 -5.05 12.00
N LEU A 255 12.30 -6.13 12.28
CA LEU A 255 11.68 -7.46 12.46
C LEU A 255 10.77 -7.46 13.68
N ASP A 256 11.17 -6.81 14.78
CA ASP A 256 10.33 -6.62 15.96
C ASP A 256 9.03 -5.87 15.61
N VAL A 257 9.13 -4.79 14.80
CA VAL A 257 7.94 -4.07 14.30
C VAL A 257 7.02 -5.02 13.53
N ALA A 258 7.59 -5.86 12.63
CA ALA A 258 6.78 -6.80 11.85
C ALA A 258 6.06 -7.82 12.74
N HIS A 259 6.74 -8.36 13.76
CA HIS A 259 6.13 -9.30 14.71
C HIS A 259 4.99 -8.64 15.50
N LYS A 260 5.24 -7.45 16.05
CA LYS A 260 4.20 -6.72 16.81
C LYS A 260 2.97 -6.41 15.97
N VAL A 261 3.18 -5.99 14.72
CA VAL A 261 2.07 -5.72 13.78
C VAL A 261 1.30 -7.03 13.49
N ALA A 262 2.02 -8.11 13.21
CA ALA A 262 1.39 -9.40 12.92
C ALA A 262 0.53 -9.90 14.09
N GLU A 263 1.06 -9.81 15.32
CA GLU A 263 0.36 -10.23 16.55
C GLU A 263 -0.86 -9.35 16.84
N ALA A 264 -0.80 -8.06 16.50
CA ALA A 264 -1.88 -7.12 16.82
C ALA A 264 -3.01 -7.09 15.79
N TYR A 265 -2.71 -7.41 14.53
CA TYR A 265 -3.66 -7.23 13.42
C TYR A 265 -4.02 -8.53 12.69
N HIS A 266 -3.20 -9.57 12.79
CA HIS A 266 -3.43 -10.87 12.11
C HIS A 266 -3.75 -10.68 10.60
N ILE A 267 -2.99 -9.81 9.92
CA ILE A 267 -3.21 -9.50 8.50
C ILE A 267 -2.85 -10.73 7.66
N PRO A 268 -3.78 -11.29 6.89
CA PRO A 268 -3.47 -12.50 6.11
C PRO A 268 -2.70 -12.20 4.84
N TYR A 269 -1.97 -13.18 4.36
CA TYR A 269 -1.29 -13.20 3.07
C TYR A 269 -0.14 -12.20 2.99
N ASN A 270 -0.06 -11.44 1.91
CA ASN A 270 1.04 -10.51 1.68
C ASN A 270 0.66 -9.10 2.10
N TYR A 271 1.51 -8.47 2.89
CA TYR A 271 1.35 -7.05 3.24
C TYR A 271 2.71 -6.39 3.35
N ASN A 272 2.71 -5.07 3.35
CA ASN A 272 3.93 -4.27 3.38
C ASN A 272 3.81 -3.21 4.47
N ILE A 273 4.77 -3.19 5.38
CA ILE A 273 4.86 -2.19 6.45
C ILE A 273 5.88 -1.14 6.02
N GLN A 274 5.50 0.14 6.04
CA GLN A 274 6.43 1.23 5.77
C GLN A 274 6.84 1.91 7.07
N VAL A 275 8.14 2.04 7.26
CA VAL A 275 8.75 2.61 8.46
C VAL A 275 9.76 3.67 8.02
N LYS A 276 9.81 4.80 8.72
CA LYS A 276 10.84 5.80 8.49
C LYS A 276 11.46 6.20 9.82
N TYR A 277 12.74 6.46 9.80
CA TYR A 277 13.47 6.80 11.00
C TYR A 277 13.41 8.30 11.29
N ASN A 278 13.35 8.64 12.58
CA ASN A 278 13.68 9.97 13.08
C ASN A 278 14.77 9.76 14.12
N GLY A 279 15.99 10.16 13.78
CA GLY A 279 17.17 9.76 14.54
C GLY A 279 17.29 8.23 14.54
N GLU A 280 17.38 7.62 15.72
CA GLU A 280 17.52 6.16 15.89
C GLU A 280 16.20 5.42 16.09
N ARG A 281 15.08 6.13 16.07
CA ARG A 281 13.76 5.55 16.34
C ARG A 281 13.00 5.27 15.04
N PRO A 282 12.64 4.01 14.78
CA PRO A 282 11.74 3.71 13.66
C PRO A 282 10.32 4.15 14.02
N LYS A 283 9.68 4.84 13.08
CA LYS A 283 8.27 5.25 13.20
C LYS A 283 7.47 4.65 12.06
N LEU A 284 6.36 4.02 12.39
CA LEU A 284 5.49 3.34 11.44
C LEU A 284 4.70 4.38 10.65
N LEU A 285 4.77 4.32 9.32
CA LEU A 285 4.09 5.26 8.41
C LEU A 285 2.77 4.73 7.86
N GLU A 286 2.75 3.46 7.44
CA GLU A 286 1.55 2.82 6.90
C GLU A 286 1.74 1.32 6.78
N ILE A 287 0.62 0.62 6.73
CA ILE A 287 0.58 -0.80 6.37
C ILE A 287 -0.26 -0.90 5.09
N ASN A 288 0.29 -1.53 4.08
CA ASN A 288 -0.42 -1.80 2.82
C ASN A 288 -0.81 -3.27 2.83
N PRO A 289 -2.10 -3.63 2.95
CA PRO A 289 -2.54 -5.04 3.05
C PRO A 289 -2.52 -5.71 1.65
N ARG A 290 -1.36 -5.64 1.00
CA ARG A 290 -1.15 -6.14 -0.36
C ARG A 290 0.34 -6.25 -0.67
N MET A 291 0.66 -7.00 -1.70
CA MET A 291 2.02 -7.15 -2.23
C MET A 291 2.59 -5.79 -2.69
N SER A 292 3.82 -5.54 -2.35
CA SER A 292 4.49 -4.30 -2.78
C SER A 292 5.11 -4.43 -4.17
N UNK A 293 5.22 -3.39 -4.77
CA UNK A 293 5.78 -3.36 -6.07
C UNK A 293 7.25 -3.66 -6.15
N UNK A 294 7.94 -3.61 -5.23
CA UNK A 294 9.33 -3.92 -5.17
C UNK A 294 9.63 -5.34 -4.80
N UNK A 295 8.74 -6.01 -4.54
CA UNK A 295 8.85 -7.37 -4.25
C UNK A 295 9.16 -8.21 -5.48
N UNK A 296 8.96 -7.79 -6.40
CA UNK A 296 9.31 -8.44 -7.59
C UNK A 296 10.78 -8.62 -7.81
N MET A 297 11.50 -8.06 -7.06
CA MET A 297 12.96 -8.14 -7.23
C MET A 297 13.60 -9.31 -6.45
N TYR A 298 12.82 -10.13 -5.80
CA TYR A 298 13.35 -11.28 -5.05
C TYR A 298 13.13 -12.59 -5.80
N PRO A 299 14.18 -13.35 -6.11
CA PRO A 299 14.02 -14.67 -6.76
C PRO A 299 13.20 -15.68 -5.93
N ALA A 300 13.13 -15.49 -4.61
CA ALA A 300 12.41 -16.39 -3.69
C ALA A 300 10.94 -16.07 -3.50
N CYS A 301 10.42 -15.02 -4.13
CA CYS A 301 9.02 -14.55 -3.89
C CYS A 301 7.94 -15.46 -4.51
N PRO A 302 8.16 -16.23 -5.59
CA PRO A 302 7.12 -17.12 -6.14
C PRO A 302 6.69 -18.22 -5.18
N ALA A 303 7.61 -18.76 -4.39
CA ALA A 303 7.31 -19.79 -3.40
C ALA A 303 6.32 -19.31 -2.33
N SER A 304 6.28 -18.00 -2.07
CA SER A 304 5.42 -17.43 -1.04
C SER A 304 3.92 -17.50 -1.39
N ILE A 305 3.58 -17.49 -2.68
CA ILE A 305 2.17 -17.63 -3.10
C ILE A 305 1.71 -19.09 -2.84
N PHE A 306 2.62 -20.05 -2.91
CA PHE A 306 2.31 -21.46 -2.66
C PHE A 306 2.21 -21.83 -1.19
N LEU A 307 3.02 -21.20 -0.34
CA LEU A 307 2.93 -21.39 1.10
C LEU A 307 1.56 -20.93 1.64
N ILE A 308 0.94 -19.97 0.95
CA ILE A 308 -0.40 -19.48 1.28
C ILE A 308 -1.48 -20.51 0.89
N TRP A 309 -1.18 -21.40 -0.08
CA TRP A 309 -2.18 -22.30 -0.67
C TRP A 309 -2.26 -23.69 0.01
N ARG A 310 -1.25 -24.09 0.73
CA ARG A 310 -1.24 -25.33 1.53
C ARG A 310 -1.84 -25.08 2.92
#